data_fa3948a36236c286cbd3ed43ffbe4dd2
#
_entry.id   fa3948a36236c286cbd3ed43ffbe4dd2
#
_cell.length_a   1.000
_cell.length_b   1.000
_cell.length_c   1.000
_cell.angle_alpha   90.00
_cell.angle_beta   90.00
_cell.angle_gamma   90.00
#
_symmetry.space_group_name_H-M   'P 1'
#
loop_
_entity.id
_entity.type
_entity.pdbx_description
1 polymer ?
#
loop_
_entity_poly.entity_id
_entity_poly.type
_entity_poly.pdbx_seq_one_letter_code
_entity_poly.pdbx_strand_id
1 'polypeptide(L)'
;MLIFQGLPALSKFRNQKLLTSIQDIESSVTALYAEYVHFVEVNKALTAEESLIITSLLKYGPRTAAIQPKGNLLLVTPRPGTISPWSTKATNIAHNAGLSSVGRIERGIAYYLKGNTNITVNKLLHSLICDRMTEATFLAMSEVESLFVAHDPAQTMTIPMLTEGKAAMQKANVDLGLALADNEIDYLVSSFSHLQRDPTDVELMMFAQANSEHCRHKIFNASWTIDNKDEDSSLFEMIKNTYKKNDENVLSAYDDNAAVIVGTDAGRFFPNPTTKTYESYFEPVNILIKVETHNHPTAISPFSGAGTGSGGEIRDEGAVGRGSKPKAGLTGFTVSNLNIPEFPQPWETPYGKPDRIVSALDVMIDGPLGGAAFNNEFGRPNLCGYFRVFEMDHEGERRGYHKPIMIAGGYGNIRTEHVEQFEFDAGCKLIVIGGSAMLIGLGGGAASSMSSGVSAEDLDFASVQRQNPEMERRCQEVIDQCWQLGNLNPIAFIHDVGAGGLSNAFPELVKDGGCGGKFELRNIPNDESSMSPLAIWCNEAQERYVMAISPENIAVFEAICQRERCPYAIVG
;
A
#
# COMPACT_ATOMS: atom_id res chain seq x y z
N MET A 1 24.47 12.95 15.05
CA MET A 1 24.09 12.76 13.65
C MET A 1 25.23 13.22 12.74
N LEU A 2 25.51 12.48 11.64
CA LEU A 2 26.48 12.85 10.60
C LEU A 2 25.70 13.17 9.32
N ILE A 3 26.22 14.11 8.52
CA ILE A 3 25.60 14.50 7.24
C ILE A 3 26.57 14.17 6.10
N PHE A 4 26.10 13.43 5.11
CA PHE A 4 26.85 13.07 3.91
C PHE A 4 26.15 13.63 2.68
N GLN A 5 26.86 14.47 1.92
CA GLN A 5 26.39 14.92 0.62
C GLN A 5 26.47 13.77 -0.40
N GLY A 6 25.39 13.61 -1.16
CA GLY A 6 25.30 12.63 -2.23
C GLY A 6 25.58 13.22 -3.62
N LEU A 7 25.14 12.51 -4.64
CA LEU A 7 25.20 12.95 -6.04
C LEU A 7 23.89 13.67 -6.43
N PRO A 8 23.86 14.35 -7.60
CA PRO A 8 22.64 14.97 -8.10
C PRO A 8 21.46 14.03 -8.08
N ALA A 9 20.33 14.49 -7.51
CA ALA A 9 19.12 13.69 -7.38
C ALA A 9 18.30 13.62 -8.68
N LEU A 10 18.45 14.62 -9.56
CA LEU A 10 17.68 14.74 -10.78
C LEU A 10 18.59 14.65 -12.02
N SER A 11 18.12 13.95 -13.07
CA SER A 11 18.73 14.03 -14.39
C SER A 11 18.53 15.43 -14.97
N LYS A 12 19.33 15.81 -15.99
CA LYS A 12 19.19 17.11 -16.67
C LYS A 12 17.76 17.35 -17.16
N PHE A 13 17.13 16.32 -17.74
CA PHE A 13 15.76 16.41 -18.23
C PHE A 13 14.77 16.66 -17.09
N ARG A 14 14.81 15.86 -16.02
CA ARG A 14 13.92 16.02 -14.86
C ARG A 14 14.13 17.36 -14.16
N ASN A 15 15.39 17.80 -14.04
CA ASN A 15 15.71 19.10 -13.46
C ASN A 15 15.11 20.26 -14.28
N GLN A 16 15.21 20.20 -15.61
CA GLN A 16 14.64 21.22 -16.50
C GLN A 16 13.10 21.20 -16.46
N LYS A 17 12.49 20.01 -16.50
CA LYS A 17 11.03 19.85 -16.37
C LYS A 17 10.51 20.47 -15.07
N LEU A 18 11.14 20.12 -13.94
CA LEU A 18 10.77 20.65 -12.64
C LEU A 18 10.99 22.17 -12.55
N LEU A 19 12.10 22.68 -13.09
CA LEU A 19 12.36 24.12 -13.17
C LEU A 19 11.25 24.86 -13.93
N THR A 20 10.79 24.33 -15.06
CA THR A 20 9.69 24.93 -15.82
C THR A 20 8.42 24.97 -14.99
N SER A 21 8.02 23.86 -14.36
CA SER A 21 6.84 23.82 -13.47
C SER A 21 6.96 24.78 -12.27
N ILE A 22 8.16 24.95 -11.72
CA ILE A 22 8.40 25.94 -10.65
C ILE A 22 8.25 27.37 -11.20
N GLN A 23 8.72 27.64 -12.41
CA GLN A 23 8.62 28.96 -13.04
C GLN A 23 7.17 29.36 -13.38
N ASP A 24 6.30 28.39 -13.65
CA ASP A 24 4.87 28.63 -13.82
C ASP A 24 4.21 29.14 -12.53
N ILE A 25 4.74 28.75 -11.36
CA ILE A 25 4.26 29.18 -10.04
C ILE A 25 4.99 30.44 -9.57
N GLU A 26 6.31 30.48 -9.78
CA GLU A 26 7.22 31.52 -9.29
C GLU A 26 8.26 31.88 -10.36
N SER A 27 7.90 32.82 -11.22
CA SER A 27 8.70 33.23 -12.39
C SER A 27 10.07 33.82 -12.04
N SER A 28 10.31 34.22 -10.78
CA SER A 28 11.58 34.75 -10.31
C SER A 28 12.68 33.71 -10.18
N VAL A 29 12.33 32.40 -10.21
CA VAL A 29 13.30 31.31 -10.13
C VAL A 29 14.00 31.13 -11.47
N THR A 30 15.30 31.29 -11.47
CA THR A 30 16.14 31.25 -12.69
C THR A 30 16.94 29.97 -12.87
N ALA A 31 17.17 29.23 -11.78
CA ALA A 31 17.87 27.94 -11.81
C ALA A 31 17.48 27.05 -10.62
N LEU A 32 17.56 25.74 -10.86
CA LEU A 32 17.35 24.69 -9.89
C LEU A 32 18.55 23.74 -9.88
N TYR A 33 19.00 23.34 -8.69
CA TYR A 33 19.91 22.22 -8.49
C TYR A 33 19.36 21.35 -7.37
N ALA A 34 19.45 20.03 -7.52
CA ALA A 34 18.97 19.08 -6.52
C ALA A 34 20.00 17.96 -6.31
N GLU A 35 20.31 17.66 -5.04
CA GLU A 35 21.22 16.59 -4.66
C GLU A 35 20.67 15.75 -3.52
N TYR A 36 21.07 14.49 -3.46
CA TYR A 36 20.79 13.65 -2.29
C TYR A 36 21.62 14.10 -1.10
N VAL A 37 21.01 14.07 0.07
CA VAL A 37 21.68 14.27 1.36
C VAL A 37 21.31 13.11 2.27
N HIS A 38 22.30 12.54 2.96
CA HIS A 38 22.10 11.42 3.85
C HIS A 38 22.39 11.84 5.29
N PHE A 39 21.49 11.49 6.17
CA PHE A 39 21.55 11.74 7.60
C PHE A 39 21.80 10.43 8.31
N VAL A 40 22.90 10.33 9.03
CA VAL A 40 23.34 9.08 9.66
C VAL A 40 23.40 9.26 11.16
N GLU A 41 22.54 8.52 11.85
CA GLU A 41 22.62 8.36 13.29
C GLU A 41 23.68 7.31 13.63
N VAL A 42 24.55 7.61 14.57
CA VAL A 42 25.62 6.70 15.00
C VAL A 42 25.58 6.50 16.51
N ASN A 43 25.71 5.24 16.93
CA ASN A 43 25.75 4.86 18.34
C ASN A 43 27.12 5.13 18.99
N LYS A 44 28.17 5.21 18.17
CA LYS A 44 29.54 5.58 18.54
C LYS A 44 30.24 6.26 17.36
N ALA A 45 31.32 6.99 17.61
CA ALA A 45 32.10 7.60 16.55
C ALA A 45 32.60 6.56 15.54
N LEU A 46 32.46 6.87 14.25
CA LEU A 46 32.96 6.01 13.17
C LEU A 46 34.49 5.99 13.17
N THR A 47 35.07 4.83 12.94
CA THR A 47 36.50 4.69 12.63
C THR A 47 36.79 5.24 11.23
N ALA A 48 38.07 5.44 10.90
CA ALA A 48 38.48 5.88 9.55
C ALA A 48 38.03 4.88 8.46
N GLU A 49 38.09 3.58 8.74
CA GLU A 49 37.65 2.51 7.84
C GLU A 49 36.12 2.54 7.66
N GLU A 50 35.35 2.59 8.74
CA GLU A 50 33.88 2.71 8.69
C GLU A 50 33.44 3.96 7.92
N SER A 51 34.16 5.08 8.09
CA SER A 51 33.90 6.33 7.37
C SER A 51 34.13 6.21 5.85
N LEU A 52 35.13 5.43 5.44
CA LEU A 52 35.38 5.14 4.02
C LEU A 52 34.29 4.24 3.43
N ILE A 53 33.90 3.19 4.15
CA ILE A 53 32.85 2.26 3.72
C ILE A 53 31.53 3.02 3.55
N ILE A 54 31.06 3.76 4.55
CA ILE A 54 29.78 4.47 4.45
C ILE A 54 29.81 5.53 3.35
N THR A 55 30.91 6.26 3.20
CA THR A 55 31.07 7.24 2.12
C THR A 55 30.98 6.57 0.74
N SER A 56 31.48 5.36 0.61
CA SER A 56 31.39 4.59 -0.64
C SER A 56 29.97 4.09 -0.90
N LEU A 57 29.28 3.58 0.11
CA LEU A 57 27.89 3.10 0.02
C LEU A 57 26.92 4.22 -0.36
N LEU A 58 27.14 5.44 0.14
CA LEU A 58 26.25 6.59 -0.10
C LEU A 58 26.55 7.34 -1.42
N LYS A 59 27.51 6.88 -2.22
CA LYS A 59 27.81 7.41 -3.56
C LYS A 59 27.19 6.55 -4.65
N TYR A 60 25.96 6.88 -5.04
CA TYR A 60 25.22 6.20 -6.11
C TYR A 60 24.55 7.21 -7.04
N GLY A 61 24.20 6.78 -8.26
CA GLY A 61 23.58 7.61 -9.28
C GLY A 61 24.59 8.11 -10.32
N PRO A 62 24.20 9.07 -11.17
CA PRO A 62 25.05 9.58 -12.25
C PRO A 62 26.36 10.19 -11.72
N ARG A 63 27.47 9.76 -12.24
CA ARG A 63 28.77 10.40 -11.91
C ARG A 63 28.87 11.75 -12.62
N THR A 64 28.63 12.81 -11.88
CA THR A 64 28.81 14.21 -12.35
C THR A 64 29.86 14.89 -11.51
N ALA A 65 30.45 15.96 -12.07
CA ALA A 65 31.38 16.77 -11.30
C ALA A 65 30.66 17.42 -10.10
N ALA A 66 31.33 17.46 -8.97
CA ALA A 66 30.82 18.15 -7.79
C ALA A 66 30.57 19.62 -8.10
N ILE A 67 29.37 20.09 -7.86
CA ILE A 67 29.00 21.51 -8.02
C ILE A 67 28.78 22.06 -6.61
N GLN A 68 29.30 23.22 -6.31
CA GLN A 68 28.90 23.93 -5.11
C GLN A 68 27.51 24.53 -5.34
N PRO A 69 26.48 24.07 -4.59
CA PRO A 69 25.14 24.57 -4.79
C PRO A 69 25.04 26.05 -4.45
N LYS A 70 24.26 26.79 -5.26
CA LYS A 70 23.98 28.21 -5.05
C LYS A 70 22.49 28.45 -5.11
N GLY A 71 21.95 29.12 -4.12
CA GLY A 71 20.52 29.45 -4.03
C GLY A 71 19.97 29.24 -2.65
N ASN A 72 18.67 29.48 -2.50
CA ASN A 72 17.94 29.20 -1.26
C ASN A 72 17.71 27.71 -1.13
N LEU A 73 18.03 27.14 0.02
CA LEU A 73 17.81 25.73 0.33
C LEU A 73 16.32 25.47 0.63
N LEU A 74 15.80 24.43 0.00
CA LEU A 74 14.59 23.75 0.43
C LEU A 74 14.92 22.26 0.50
N LEU A 75 14.97 21.74 1.72
CA LEU A 75 15.32 20.35 1.98
C LEU A 75 14.05 19.53 2.19
N VAL A 76 13.88 18.49 1.40
CA VAL A 76 12.79 17.53 1.53
C VAL A 76 13.33 16.25 2.15
N THR A 77 12.71 15.80 3.22
CA THR A 77 13.09 14.59 3.97
C THR A 77 11.85 13.78 4.33
N PRO A 78 11.98 12.52 4.76
CA PRO A 78 10.88 11.85 5.44
C PRO A 78 10.35 12.66 6.62
N ARG A 79 9.10 12.40 7.02
CA ARG A 79 8.50 13.07 8.18
C ARG A 79 9.31 12.80 9.46
N PRO A 80 9.47 13.80 10.33
CA PRO A 80 10.06 13.60 11.66
C PRO A 80 9.35 12.49 12.44
N GLY A 81 10.15 11.67 13.13
CA GLY A 81 9.64 10.55 13.93
C GLY A 81 9.26 9.29 13.14
N THR A 82 9.39 9.30 11.81
CA THR A 82 9.08 8.16 10.93
C THR A 82 10.37 7.53 10.40
N ILE A 83 10.45 6.21 10.37
CA ILE A 83 11.52 5.46 9.68
C ILE A 83 11.05 5.21 8.24
N SER A 84 11.76 5.77 7.26
CA SER A 84 11.34 5.58 5.87
C SER A 84 11.63 4.16 5.35
N PRO A 85 10.85 3.63 4.38
CA PRO A 85 11.16 2.34 3.73
C PRO A 85 12.56 2.30 3.11
N TRP A 86 13.05 3.44 2.61
CA TRP A 86 14.42 3.57 2.12
C TRP A 86 15.44 3.41 3.26
N SER A 87 15.17 3.98 4.43
CA SER A 87 16.02 3.91 5.62
C SER A 87 16.23 2.49 6.09
N THR A 88 15.16 1.70 6.19
CA THR A 88 15.20 0.30 6.60
C THR A 88 16.15 -0.51 5.71
N LYS A 89 16.05 -0.33 4.39
CA LYS A 89 16.93 -0.98 3.41
C LYS A 89 18.38 -0.48 3.53
N ALA A 90 18.60 0.82 3.58
CA ALA A 90 19.93 1.42 3.63
C ALA A 90 20.68 1.05 4.92
N THR A 91 20.00 1.10 6.06
CA THR A 91 20.55 0.70 7.36
C THR A 91 20.91 -0.79 7.38
N ASN A 92 20.05 -1.64 6.82
CA ASN A 92 20.33 -3.07 6.68
C ASN A 92 21.57 -3.34 5.80
N ILE A 93 21.72 -2.62 4.69
CA ILE A 93 22.92 -2.71 3.83
C ILE A 93 24.18 -2.28 4.59
N ALA A 94 24.10 -1.20 5.36
CA ALA A 94 25.22 -0.73 6.17
C ALA A 94 25.65 -1.77 7.22
N HIS A 95 24.71 -2.35 7.93
CA HIS A 95 24.99 -3.43 8.90
C HIS A 95 25.62 -4.67 8.23
N ASN A 96 25.11 -5.07 7.05
CA ASN A 96 25.70 -6.17 6.27
C ASN A 96 27.12 -5.88 5.78
N ALA A 97 27.45 -4.59 5.58
CA ALA A 97 28.80 -4.13 5.24
C ALA A 97 29.72 -3.99 6.48
N GLY A 98 29.26 -4.43 7.66
CA GLY A 98 30.03 -4.41 8.91
C GLY A 98 29.95 -3.11 9.72
N LEU A 99 29.08 -2.17 9.33
CA LEU A 99 28.93 -0.87 10.00
C LEU A 99 27.99 -0.96 11.22
N SER A 100 28.35 -1.74 12.22
CA SER A 100 27.55 -1.90 13.47
C SER A 100 27.45 -0.61 14.31
N SER A 101 28.28 0.39 14.02
CA SER A 101 28.26 1.72 14.64
C SER A 101 27.11 2.59 14.15
N VAL A 102 26.51 2.26 13.00
CA VAL A 102 25.40 2.98 12.41
C VAL A 102 24.11 2.53 13.09
N GLY A 103 23.36 3.46 13.66
CA GLY A 103 22.03 3.23 14.20
C GLY A 103 20.98 3.26 13.10
N ARG A 104 20.94 4.34 12.33
CA ARG A 104 19.95 4.58 11.28
C ARG A 104 20.50 5.49 10.21
N ILE A 105 20.08 5.28 8.94
CA ILE A 105 20.39 6.17 7.82
C ILE A 105 19.08 6.65 7.21
N GLU A 106 18.92 7.96 7.06
CA GLU A 106 17.82 8.56 6.29
C GLU A 106 18.36 9.32 5.09
N ARG A 107 17.53 9.49 4.07
CA ARG A 107 17.85 10.24 2.85
C ARG A 107 16.87 11.37 2.64
N GLY A 108 17.40 12.55 2.35
CA GLY A 108 16.64 13.69 1.83
C GLY A 108 17.11 14.13 0.46
N ILE A 109 16.38 15.07 -0.13
CA ILE A 109 16.78 15.80 -1.34
C ILE A 109 16.88 17.27 -0.99
N ALA A 110 18.08 17.83 -1.18
CA ALA A 110 18.33 19.26 -1.02
C ALA A 110 18.13 19.96 -2.37
N TYR A 111 17.08 20.76 -2.46
CA TYR A 111 16.79 21.62 -3.61
C TYR A 111 17.38 23.01 -3.35
N TYR A 112 18.14 23.52 -4.30
CA TYR A 112 18.73 24.88 -4.27
C TYR A 112 18.09 25.70 -5.38
N LEU A 113 17.29 26.69 -5.00
CA LEU A 113 16.52 27.55 -5.89
C LEU A 113 17.22 28.91 -6.01
N LYS A 114 17.62 29.27 -7.22
CA LYS A 114 18.24 30.60 -7.49
C LYS A 114 17.15 31.56 -7.97
N GLY A 115 16.92 32.62 -7.22
CA GLY A 115 15.93 33.65 -7.52
C GLY A 115 15.64 34.51 -6.29
N ASN A 116 14.74 35.47 -6.44
CA ASN A 116 14.29 36.33 -5.33
C ASN A 116 13.00 35.74 -4.75
N THR A 117 13.07 34.51 -4.22
CA THR A 117 11.91 33.75 -3.76
C THR A 117 11.73 33.82 -2.26
N ASN A 118 10.48 34.07 -1.83
CA ASN A 118 10.06 33.77 -0.48
C ASN A 118 9.53 32.33 -0.42
N ILE A 119 10.46 31.37 -0.42
CA ILE A 119 10.19 29.91 -0.46
C ILE A 119 9.30 29.46 0.70
N THR A 120 9.37 30.15 1.83
CA THR A 120 8.64 29.79 3.06
C THR A 120 7.14 29.91 2.97
N VAL A 121 6.60 30.65 2.00
CA VAL A 121 5.16 31.02 1.95
C VAL A 121 4.43 30.35 0.78
N ASN A 122 5.15 29.78 -0.20
CA ASN A 122 4.50 29.24 -1.39
C ASN A 122 4.11 27.75 -1.22
N LYS A 123 2.89 27.51 -0.72
CA LYS A 123 2.34 26.15 -0.56
C LYS A 123 2.30 25.34 -1.86
N LEU A 124 2.08 26.00 -3.01
CA LEU A 124 2.04 25.32 -4.32
C LEU A 124 3.42 24.80 -4.72
N LEU A 125 4.49 25.55 -4.39
CA LEU A 125 5.85 25.09 -4.64
C LEU A 125 6.20 23.88 -3.75
N HIS A 126 5.77 23.88 -2.50
CA HIS A 126 5.95 22.73 -1.60
C HIS A 126 5.21 21.49 -2.13
N SER A 127 3.97 21.62 -2.57
CA SER A 127 3.18 20.50 -3.10
C SER A 127 3.75 19.91 -4.40
N LEU A 128 4.55 20.67 -5.14
CA LEU A 128 5.19 20.20 -6.37
C LEU A 128 6.41 19.28 -6.11
N ILE A 129 7.08 19.42 -4.97
CA ILE A 129 8.35 18.73 -4.68
C ILE A 129 8.33 17.85 -3.43
N CYS A 130 7.28 17.89 -2.65
CA CYS A 130 7.15 17.17 -1.37
C CYS A 130 5.85 16.38 -1.34
N ASP A 131 5.96 15.08 -1.04
CA ASP A 131 4.78 14.26 -0.70
C ASP A 131 4.34 14.60 0.72
N ARG A 132 3.27 15.38 0.85
CA ARG A 132 2.77 15.85 2.15
C ARG A 132 2.40 14.76 3.15
N MET A 133 2.23 13.50 2.69
CA MET A 133 1.87 12.39 3.57
C MET A 133 3.09 11.69 4.18
N THR A 134 4.20 11.65 3.46
CA THR A 134 5.39 10.89 3.87
C THR A 134 6.62 11.75 4.06
N GLU A 135 6.57 13.02 3.64
CA GLU A 135 7.71 13.92 3.63
C GLU A 135 7.43 15.22 4.38
N ALA A 136 8.49 15.88 4.77
CA ALA A 136 8.52 17.21 5.37
C ALA A 136 9.58 18.08 4.72
N THR A 137 9.38 19.40 4.78
CA THR A 137 10.31 20.38 4.23
C THR A 137 11.00 21.18 5.32
N PHE A 138 12.31 21.41 5.14
CA PHE A 138 13.14 22.21 6.04
C PHE A 138 13.92 23.28 5.25
N LEU A 139 14.28 24.37 5.91
CA LEU A 139 15.02 25.46 5.32
C LEU A 139 16.51 25.46 5.71
N ALA A 140 16.86 24.65 6.71
CA ALA A 140 18.23 24.50 7.17
C ALA A 140 18.55 23.04 7.50
N MET A 141 19.80 22.62 7.23
CA MET A 141 20.29 21.29 7.55
C MET A 141 20.29 20.99 9.06
N SER A 142 20.36 22.00 9.90
CA SER A 142 20.33 21.85 11.36
C SER A 142 18.95 21.44 11.92
N GLU A 143 17.88 21.68 11.18
CA GLU A 143 16.51 21.34 11.62
C GLU A 143 16.21 19.84 11.52
N VAL A 144 17.04 19.11 10.79
CA VAL A 144 16.86 17.68 10.47
C VAL A 144 17.08 16.75 11.68
N GLU A 145 17.66 17.23 12.77
CA GLU A 145 17.80 16.43 13.98
C GLU A 145 16.46 15.89 14.50
N SER A 146 15.36 16.58 14.19
CA SER A 146 13.99 16.16 14.49
C SER A 146 13.60 14.83 13.84
N LEU A 147 14.26 14.39 12.75
CA LEU A 147 13.97 13.10 12.10
C LEU A 147 14.17 11.89 13.03
N PHE A 148 15.12 12.02 13.98
CA PHE A 148 15.53 10.94 14.86
C PHE A 148 14.87 11.02 16.26
N VAL A 149 13.95 11.97 16.44
CA VAL A 149 13.25 12.13 17.72
C VAL A 149 12.08 11.16 17.77
N ALA A 150 12.08 10.30 18.77
CA ALA A 150 10.93 9.45 19.06
C ALA A 150 9.88 10.25 19.85
N HIS A 151 8.61 10.03 19.53
CA HIS A 151 7.47 10.61 20.23
C HIS A 151 6.71 9.53 21.01
N ASP A 152 6.06 9.94 22.08
CA ASP A 152 5.16 9.04 22.83
C ASP A 152 3.95 8.66 21.99
N PRO A 153 3.45 7.42 22.09
CA PRO A 153 2.26 6.97 21.39
C PRO A 153 1.03 7.82 21.75
N ALA A 154 0.26 8.19 20.74
CA ALA A 154 -1.02 8.84 20.94
C ALA A 154 -2.02 7.90 21.67
N GLN A 155 -2.90 8.47 22.47
CA GLN A 155 -3.86 7.72 23.28
C GLN A 155 -5.07 7.28 22.46
N THR A 156 -5.71 6.19 22.87
CA THR A 156 -7.02 5.78 22.37
C THR A 156 -8.08 6.79 22.79
N MET A 157 -8.97 7.18 21.87
CA MET A 157 -10.11 8.04 22.17
C MET A 157 -11.35 7.21 22.50
N THR A 158 -12.10 7.66 23.49
CA THR A 158 -13.42 7.09 23.82
C THR A 158 -14.50 8.07 23.37
N ILE A 159 -15.52 7.60 22.66
CA ILE A 159 -16.61 8.42 22.13
C ILE A 159 -17.76 8.39 23.15
N PRO A 160 -18.18 9.52 23.73
CA PRO A 160 -19.12 9.60 24.86
C PRO A 160 -20.56 9.28 24.46
N MET A 161 -20.80 8.10 23.88
CA MET A 161 -22.08 7.67 23.34
C MET A 161 -23.14 7.47 24.44
N LEU A 162 -22.76 6.93 25.60
CA LEU A 162 -23.71 6.69 26.69
C LEU A 162 -24.30 7.99 27.27
N THR A 163 -23.54 9.09 27.21
CA THR A 163 -23.96 10.39 27.75
C THR A 163 -24.56 11.33 26.71
N GLU A 164 -24.02 11.32 25.48
CA GLU A 164 -24.41 12.25 24.40
C GLU A 164 -25.24 11.57 23.29
N GLY A 165 -25.41 10.23 23.37
CA GLY A 165 -26.27 9.48 22.48
C GLY A 165 -25.79 9.44 21.02
N LYS A 166 -26.76 9.33 20.10
CA LYS A 166 -26.53 9.26 18.65
C LYS A 166 -25.72 10.44 18.10
N ALA A 167 -25.84 11.63 18.72
CA ALA A 167 -25.13 12.83 18.26
C ALA A 167 -23.60 12.69 18.38
N ALA A 168 -23.09 12.06 19.45
CA ALA A 168 -21.66 11.76 19.57
C ALA A 168 -21.17 10.83 18.45
N MET A 169 -21.98 9.83 18.11
CA MET A 169 -21.66 8.89 17.03
C MET A 169 -21.68 9.56 15.65
N GLN A 170 -22.65 10.44 15.38
CA GLN A 170 -22.70 11.21 14.14
C GLN A 170 -21.48 12.14 14.01
N LYS A 171 -21.09 12.78 15.12
CA LYS A 171 -19.88 13.61 15.14
C LYS A 171 -18.63 12.78 14.87
N ALA A 172 -18.47 11.64 15.54
CA ALA A 172 -17.35 10.73 15.31
C ALA A 172 -17.32 10.21 13.87
N ASN A 173 -18.48 9.92 13.26
CA ASN A 173 -18.59 9.51 11.85
C ASN A 173 -17.97 10.54 10.89
N VAL A 174 -18.16 11.84 11.17
CA VAL A 174 -17.59 12.93 10.37
C VAL A 174 -16.10 13.13 10.69
N ASP A 175 -15.76 13.25 11.98
CA ASP A 175 -14.40 13.58 12.43
C ASP A 175 -13.38 12.51 12.06
N LEU A 176 -13.79 11.24 12.10
CA LEU A 176 -12.92 10.08 11.77
C LEU A 176 -13.08 9.60 10.32
N GLY A 177 -13.99 10.18 9.53
CA GLY A 177 -14.21 9.79 8.14
C GLY A 177 -14.73 8.36 7.98
N LEU A 178 -15.65 7.89 8.86
CA LEU A 178 -16.08 6.49 8.92
C LEU A 178 -17.04 6.09 7.79
N ALA A 179 -17.69 7.03 7.12
CA ALA A 179 -18.65 6.79 6.04
C ALA A 179 -19.82 5.86 6.42
N LEU A 180 -20.26 5.89 7.68
CA LEU A 180 -21.38 5.10 8.18
C LEU A 180 -22.72 5.69 7.78
N ALA A 181 -23.66 4.84 7.37
CA ALA A 181 -25.05 5.19 7.13
C ALA A 181 -25.82 5.32 8.46
N ASP A 182 -26.97 6.02 8.45
CA ASP A 182 -27.77 6.27 9.65
C ASP A 182 -28.23 4.98 10.37
N ASN A 183 -28.58 3.94 9.63
CA ASN A 183 -28.96 2.65 10.19
C ASN A 183 -27.77 1.90 10.82
N GLU A 184 -26.57 2.10 10.32
CA GLU A 184 -25.33 1.55 10.89
C GLU A 184 -24.97 2.27 12.19
N ILE A 185 -25.16 3.58 12.24
CA ILE A 185 -25.04 4.38 13.47
C ILE A 185 -26.06 3.91 14.51
N ASP A 186 -27.32 3.69 14.13
CA ASP A 186 -28.36 3.21 15.03
C ASP A 186 -28.04 1.81 15.58
N TYR A 187 -27.50 0.93 14.74
CA TYR A 187 -27.02 -0.39 15.16
C TYR A 187 -25.92 -0.27 16.22
N LEU A 188 -24.90 0.58 15.99
CA LEU A 188 -23.81 0.78 16.92
C LEU A 188 -24.28 1.38 18.24
N VAL A 189 -25.17 2.40 18.21
CA VAL A 189 -25.77 2.98 19.41
C VAL A 189 -26.51 1.92 20.22
N SER A 190 -27.31 1.07 19.58
CA SER A 190 -28.01 -0.02 20.25
C SER A 190 -27.05 -1.03 20.85
N SER A 191 -26.01 -1.44 20.09
CA SER A 191 -25.05 -2.45 20.52
C SER A 191 -24.23 -2.00 21.72
N PHE A 192 -23.67 -0.79 21.70
CA PHE A 192 -22.86 -0.25 22.80
C PHE A 192 -23.72 0.12 24.00
N SER A 193 -25.00 0.53 23.81
CA SER A 193 -25.95 0.69 24.91
C SER A 193 -26.22 -0.63 25.62
N HIS A 194 -26.32 -1.74 24.87
CA HIS A 194 -26.48 -3.07 25.46
C HIS A 194 -25.22 -3.51 26.23
N LEU A 195 -24.03 -3.18 25.71
CA LEU A 195 -22.74 -3.43 26.36
C LEU A 195 -22.47 -2.53 27.57
N GLN A 196 -23.28 -1.49 27.79
CA GLN A 196 -23.17 -0.49 28.87
C GLN A 196 -21.79 0.16 28.95
N ARG A 197 -21.17 0.41 27.82
CA ARG A 197 -19.89 1.14 27.71
C ARG A 197 -19.85 1.99 26.44
N ASP A 198 -19.00 2.99 26.47
CA ASP A 198 -18.69 3.82 25.31
C ASP A 198 -17.79 3.05 24.32
N PRO A 199 -17.95 3.27 23.00
CA PRO A 199 -17.04 2.75 22.00
C PRO A 199 -15.73 3.53 21.99
N THR A 200 -14.67 2.86 21.55
CA THR A 200 -13.37 3.48 21.23
C THR A 200 -13.30 3.85 19.74
N ASP A 201 -12.42 4.78 19.40
CA ASP A 201 -12.09 5.14 18.03
C ASP A 201 -11.63 3.91 17.21
N VAL A 202 -10.88 3.00 17.82
CA VAL A 202 -10.43 1.72 17.22
C VAL A 202 -11.61 0.87 16.78
N GLU A 203 -12.59 0.68 17.68
CA GLU A 203 -13.77 -0.16 17.41
C GLU A 203 -14.64 0.45 16.31
N LEU A 204 -14.81 1.78 16.31
CA LEU A 204 -15.58 2.46 15.27
C LEU A 204 -14.91 2.37 13.91
N MET A 205 -13.60 2.63 13.85
CA MET A 205 -12.84 2.53 12.59
C MET A 205 -12.84 1.08 12.08
N MET A 206 -12.59 0.10 12.94
CA MET A 206 -12.62 -1.32 12.57
C MET A 206 -14.00 -1.71 12.01
N PHE A 207 -15.10 -1.29 12.66
CA PHE A 207 -16.44 -1.56 12.17
C PHE A 207 -16.67 -0.89 10.80
N ALA A 208 -16.27 0.37 10.64
CA ALA A 208 -16.44 1.11 9.40
C ALA A 208 -15.69 0.46 8.22
N GLN A 209 -14.45 0.02 8.45
CA GLN A 209 -13.64 -0.68 7.45
C GLN A 209 -14.26 -2.03 7.08
N ALA A 210 -14.50 -2.90 8.06
CA ALA A 210 -15.07 -4.23 7.83
C ALA A 210 -16.48 -4.18 7.23
N ASN A 211 -17.25 -3.11 7.47
CA ASN A 211 -18.61 -2.92 6.96
C ASN A 211 -18.68 -2.01 5.73
N SER A 212 -17.54 -1.62 5.15
CA SER A 212 -17.48 -0.79 3.95
C SER A 212 -18.01 -1.52 2.71
N GLU A 213 -18.34 -0.78 1.65
CA GLU A 213 -18.66 -1.39 0.35
C GLU A 213 -17.50 -2.22 -0.20
N HIS A 214 -16.27 -1.78 0.07
CA HIS A 214 -15.04 -2.50 -0.32
C HIS A 214 -15.01 -3.93 0.23
N CYS A 215 -15.32 -4.13 1.52
CA CYS A 215 -15.28 -5.45 2.15
C CYS A 215 -16.60 -6.24 2.03
N ARG A 216 -17.74 -5.56 2.11
CA ARG A 216 -19.06 -6.19 2.18
C ARG A 216 -19.77 -6.31 0.84
N HIS A 217 -19.38 -5.54 -0.17
CA HIS A 217 -20.06 -5.49 -1.47
C HIS A 217 -21.59 -5.33 -1.33
N LYS A 218 -22.02 -4.40 -0.48
CA LYS A 218 -23.44 -4.22 -0.11
C LYS A 218 -24.33 -3.96 -1.32
N ILE A 219 -23.86 -3.16 -2.28
CA ILE A 219 -24.57 -2.85 -3.53
C ILE A 219 -24.69 -4.11 -4.41
N PHE A 220 -23.60 -4.85 -4.59
CA PHE A 220 -23.58 -6.07 -5.41
C PHE A 220 -24.41 -7.22 -4.80
N ASN A 221 -24.53 -7.25 -3.47
CA ASN A 221 -25.35 -8.24 -2.77
C ASN A 221 -26.81 -7.79 -2.50
N ALA A 222 -27.14 -6.51 -2.82
CA ALA A 222 -28.48 -5.99 -2.60
C ALA A 222 -29.53 -6.62 -3.52
N SER A 223 -30.79 -6.63 -3.09
CA SER A 223 -31.93 -6.88 -3.96
C SER A 223 -32.17 -5.66 -4.86
N TRP A 224 -32.61 -5.90 -6.09
CA TRP A 224 -32.81 -4.87 -7.11
C TRP A 224 -34.26 -4.82 -7.57
N THR A 225 -34.80 -3.59 -7.66
CA THR A 225 -36.07 -3.31 -8.31
C THR A 225 -35.79 -2.42 -9.52
N ILE A 226 -35.99 -2.95 -10.74
CA ILE A 226 -35.77 -2.25 -12.01
C ILE A 226 -37.13 -2.02 -12.68
N ASP A 227 -37.45 -0.77 -12.98
CA ASP A 227 -38.74 -0.38 -13.60
C ASP A 227 -39.97 -0.94 -12.86
N ASN A 228 -39.98 -0.87 -11.54
CA ASN A 228 -40.99 -1.41 -10.62
C ASN A 228 -41.15 -2.96 -10.67
N LYS A 229 -40.15 -3.67 -11.16
CA LYS A 229 -40.09 -5.11 -11.15
C LYS A 229 -38.92 -5.55 -10.28
N ASP A 230 -39.21 -6.40 -9.29
CA ASP A 230 -38.18 -7.01 -8.46
C ASP A 230 -37.42 -8.06 -9.26
N GLU A 231 -36.09 -7.99 -9.24
CA GLU A 231 -35.22 -8.98 -9.84
C GLU A 231 -35.00 -10.15 -8.87
N ASP A 232 -34.96 -11.35 -9.43
CA ASP A 232 -34.83 -12.59 -8.65
C ASP A 232 -33.43 -12.81 -8.05
N SER A 233 -32.42 -12.06 -8.53
CA SER A 233 -31.02 -12.25 -8.20
C SER A 233 -30.32 -10.92 -7.96
N SER A 234 -29.41 -10.91 -6.98
CA SER A 234 -28.43 -9.83 -6.81
C SER A 234 -27.43 -9.79 -7.97
N LEU A 235 -26.66 -8.69 -8.10
CA LEU A 235 -25.59 -8.60 -9.11
C LEU A 235 -24.54 -9.70 -8.93
N PHE A 236 -24.18 -10.03 -7.69
CA PHE A 236 -23.25 -11.14 -7.42
C PHE A 236 -23.81 -12.50 -7.82
N GLU A 237 -25.09 -12.75 -7.59
CA GLU A 237 -25.71 -14.00 -8.01
C GLU A 237 -25.75 -14.14 -9.52
N MET A 238 -25.99 -13.03 -10.24
CA MET A 238 -25.93 -12.99 -11.71
C MET A 238 -24.51 -13.33 -12.21
N ILE A 239 -23.47 -12.77 -11.59
CA ILE A 239 -22.06 -13.06 -11.92
C ILE A 239 -21.74 -14.53 -11.63
N LYS A 240 -22.06 -15.01 -10.43
CA LYS A 240 -21.82 -16.40 -10.01
C LYS A 240 -22.60 -17.44 -10.80
N ASN A 241 -23.65 -17.04 -11.50
CA ASN A 241 -24.47 -17.95 -12.32
C ASN A 241 -23.65 -18.66 -13.42
N THR A 242 -22.63 -18.01 -13.97
CA THR A 242 -21.72 -18.64 -14.94
C THR A 242 -20.98 -19.82 -14.31
N TYR A 243 -20.40 -19.62 -13.14
CA TYR A 243 -19.73 -20.68 -12.37
C TYR A 243 -20.70 -21.81 -11.96
N LYS A 244 -21.88 -21.46 -11.43
CA LYS A 244 -22.90 -22.45 -11.06
C LYS A 244 -23.36 -23.36 -12.20
N LYS A 245 -23.27 -22.89 -13.46
CA LYS A 245 -23.65 -23.64 -14.66
C LYS A 245 -22.51 -24.42 -15.28
N ASN A 246 -21.29 -24.01 -15.06
CA ASN A 246 -20.11 -24.66 -15.61
C ASN A 246 -18.92 -24.40 -14.69
N ASP A 247 -18.72 -25.30 -13.74
CA ASP A 247 -17.62 -25.34 -12.79
C ASP A 247 -16.49 -26.30 -13.20
N GLU A 248 -16.58 -26.91 -14.39
CA GLU A 248 -15.59 -27.84 -14.91
C GLU A 248 -14.20 -27.18 -14.95
N ASN A 249 -13.21 -27.87 -14.39
CA ASN A 249 -11.83 -27.40 -14.26
C ASN A 249 -11.61 -26.19 -13.34
N VAL A 250 -12.58 -25.79 -12.52
CA VAL A 250 -12.41 -24.79 -11.47
C VAL A 250 -12.16 -25.51 -10.14
N LEU A 251 -11.03 -25.22 -9.50
CA LEU A 251 -10.64 -25.78 -8.20
C LEU A 251 -11.14 -24.91 -7.03
N SER A 252 -11.10 -23.59 -7.21
CA SER A 252 -11.62 -22.63 -6.23
C SER A 252 -12.11 -21.38 -6.95
N ALA A 253 -13.29 -20.87 -6.57
CA ALA A 253 -13.81 -19.59 -7.05
C ALA A 253 -14.79 -18.98 -6.04
N TYR A 254 -14.67 -17.66 -5.80
CA TYR A 254 -15.50 -16.89 -4.86
C TYR A 254 -15.36 -17.29 -3.38
N ASP A 255 -14.27 -17.95 -3.02
CA ASP A 255 -14.02 -18.50 -1.68
C ASP A 255 -12.68 -18.03 -1.09
N ASP A 256 -11.75 -17.62 -1.92
CA ASP A 256 -10.40 -17.17 -1.54
C ASP A 256 -10.03 -15.90 -2.32
N ASN A 257 -8.85 -15.33 -2.06
CA ASN A 257 -8.34 -14.09 -2.66
C ASN A 257 -8.27 -14.14 -4.20
N ALA A 258 -8.08 -15.31 -4.79
CA ALA A 258 -8.06 -15.50 -6.25
C ALA A 258 -8.76 -16.80 -6.66
N ALA A 259 -9.25 -16.84 -7.90
CA ALA A 259 -9.77 -18.09 -8.47
C ALA A 259 -8.61 -19.00 -8.90
N VAL A 260 -8.82 -20.31 -8.74
CA VAL A 260 -7.87 -21.35 -9.15
C VAL A 260 -8.53 -22.30 -10.15
N ILE A 261 -7.86 -22.52 -11.27
CA ILE A 261 -8.28 -23.48 -12.29
C ILE A 261 -7.24 -24.57 -12.49
N VAL A 262 -7.69 -25.71 -12.95
CA VAL A 262 -6.82 -26.84 -13.33
C VAL A 262 -5.85 -26.38 -14.42
N GLY A 263 -4.57 -26.57 -14.19
CA GLY A 263 -3.53 -26.30 -15.18
C GLY A 263 -3.12 -27.58 -15.92
N THR A 264 -1.83 -27.72 -16.14
CA THR A 264 -1.26 -28.90 -16.81
C THR A 264 -0.04 -29.41 -16.04
N ASP A 265 0.33 -30.65 -16.27
CA ASP A 265 1.61 -31.17 -15.82
C ASP A 265 2.75 -30.40 -16.52
N ALA A 266 3.60 -29.77 -15.74
CA ALA A 266 4.68 -28.95 -16.27
C ALA A 266 5.93 -28.99 -15.39
N GLY A 267 7.05 -28.60 -15.97
CA GLY A 267 8.32 -28.46 -15.26
C GLY A 267 8.33 -27.20 -14.40
N ARG A 268 8.70 -27.35 -13.14
CA ARG A 268 8.99 -26.25 -12.22
C ARG A 268 10.45 -26.33 -11.79
N PHE A 269 11.11 -25.20 -11.67
CA PHE A 269 12.51 -25.11 -11.30
C PHE A 269 12.65 -24.23 -10.05
N PHE A 270 13.03 -24.85 -8.95
CA PHE A 270 13.21 -24.19 -7.65
C PHE A 270 14.19 -24.94 -6.76
N PRO A 271 14.73 -24.31 -5.69
CA PRO A 271 15.68 -24.98 -4.81
C PRO A 271 15.01 -26.09 -4.01
N ASN A 272 15.64 -27.24 -3.95
CA ASN A 272 15.23 -28.32 -3.07
C ASN A 272 15.32 -27.84 -1.60
N PRO A 273 14.25 -28.01 -0.80
CA PRO A 273 14.20 -27.49 0.57
C PRO A 273 15.30 -28.05 1.50
N THR A 274 15.79 -29.27 1.22
CA THR A 274 16.80 -29.95 2.04
C THR A 274 18.21 -29.66 1.55
N THR A 275 18.48 -29.91 0.26
CA THR A 275 19.83 -29.80 -0.31
C THR A 275 20.21 -28.37 -0.68
N LYS A 276 19.23 -27.48 -0.83
CA LYS A 276 19.37 -26.09 -1.29
C LYS A 276 19.92 -25.96 -2.71
N THR A 277 19.96 -27.06 -3.47
CA THR A 277 20.31 -27.07 -4.88
C THR A 277 19.09 -26.88 -5.76
N TYR A 278 19.22 -26.16 -6.86
CA TYR A 278 18.14 -25.99 -7.82
C TYR A 278 17.92 -27.28 -8.60
N GLU A 279 16.67 -27.73 -8.61
CA GLU A 279 16.24 -28.96 -9.25
C GLU A 279 14.98 -28.72 -10.09
N SER A 280 14.76 -29.56 -11.08
CA SER A 280 13.55 -29.59 -11.89
C SER A 280 12.57 -30.59 -11.30
N TYR A 281 11.36 -30.16 -11.10
CA TYR A 281 10.22 -30.96 -10.65
C TYR A 281 9.18 -30.99 -11.75
N PHE A 282 8.59 -32.14 -12.02
CA PHE A 282 7.49 -32.31 -12.96
C PHE A 282 6.24 -32.65 -12.15
N GLU A 283 5.28 -31.74 -12.11
CA GLU A 283 4.12 -31.83 -11.23
C GLU A 283 2.90 -31.10 -11.84
N PRO A 284 1.65 -31.37 -11.38
CA PRO A 284 0.50 -30.55 -11.73
C PRO A 284 0.73 -29.08 -11.33
N VAL A 285 0.58 -28.17 -12.30
CA VAL A 285 0.75 -26.73 -12.10
C VAL A 285 -0.59 -26.05 -12.34
N ASN A 286 -1.36 -25.85 -11.26
CA ASN A 286 -2.64 -25.14 -11.35
C ASN A 286 -2.40 -23.64 -11.53
N ILE A 287 -3.36 -22.99 -12.18
CA ILE A 287 -3.28 -21.59 -12.54
C ILE A 287 -4.24 -20.81 -11.63
N LEU A 288 -3.73 -19.79 -10.97
CA LEU A 288 -4.56 -18.82 -10.28
C LEU A 288 -4.65 -17.52 -11.09
N ILE A 289 -5.78 -16.84 -10.95
CA ILE A 289 -6.09 -15.61 -11.67
C ILE A 289 -6.73 -14.63 -10.70
N LYS A 290 -6.17 -13.43 -10.63
CA LYS A 290 -6.70 -12.31 -9.84
C LYS A 290 -6.84 -11.07 -10.71
N VAL A 291 -7.94 -10.34 -10.54
CA VAL A 291 -8.13 -8.99 -11.09
C VAL A 291 -8.89 -8.16 -10.07
N GLU A 292 -8.39 -6.96 -9.79
CA GLU A 292 -9.05 -6.01 -8.90
C GLU A 292 -8.97 -4.57 -9.43
N THR A 293 -9.72 -3.65 -8.83
CA THR A 293 -9.68 -2.23 -9.17
C THR A 293 -9.07 -1.40 -8.05
N HIS A 294 -8.26 -0.40 -8.41
CA HIS A 294 -7.67 0.56 -7.47
C HIS A 294 -7.93 1.99 -7.91
N ASN A 295 -9.21 2.35 -7.99
CA ASN A 295 -9.70 3.54 -8.69
C ASN A 295 -9.43 4.84 -7.92
N HIS A 296 -9.84 4.92 -6.63
CA HIS A 296 -9.74 6.13 -5.82
C HIS A 296 -8.29 6.57 -5.59
N PRO A 297 -7.36 5.71 -5.15
CA PRO A 297 -5.96 6.10 -5.00
C PRO A 297 -5.31 6.57 -6.31
N THR A 298 -5.66 5.93 -7.44
CA THR A 298 -5.18 6.32 -8.78
C THR A 298 -5.71 7.69 -9.21
N ALA A 299 -6.95 8.04 -8.81
CA ALA A 299 -7.52 9.36 -9.06
C ALA A 299 -6.80 10.48 -8.34
N ILE A 300 -6.25 10.20 -7.16
CA ILE A 300 -5.59 11.20 -6.29
C ILE A 300 -4.08 11.26 -6.60
N SER A 301 -3.42 10.11 -6.75
CA SER A 301 -1.98 10.00 -6.98
C SER A 301 -1.71 8.82 -7.94
N PRO A 302 -1.71 9.03 -9.26
CA PRO A 302 -1.73 7.95 -10.25
C PRO A 302 -0.56 6.97 -10.12
N PHE A 303 0.67 7.49 -9.93
CA PHE A 303 1.85 6.64 -9.79
C PHE A 303 1.77 5.74 -8.55
N SER A 304 1.52 6.34 -7.39
CA SER A 304 1.42 5.60 -6.13
C SER A 304 0.18 4.69 -6.11
N GLY A 305 -0.97 5.20 -6.57
CA GLY A 305 -2.22 4.44 -6.60
C GLY A 305 -2.15 3.22 -7.51
N ALA A 306 -1.60 3.36 -8.73
CA ALA A 306 -1.44 2.22 -9.64
C ALA A 306 -0.35 1.24 -9.17
N GLY A 307 0.72 1.76 -8.54
CA GLY A 307 1.76 0.93 -7.95
C GLY A 307 1.22 0.07 -6.81
N THR A 308 0.52 0.67 -5.86
CA THR A 308 -0.05 -0.05 -4.71
C THR A 308 -1.22 -0.96 -5.10
N GLY A 309 -1.97 -0.63 -6.17
CA GLY A 309 -2.94 -1.54 -6.78
C GLY A 309 -2.29 -2.82 -7.32
N SER A 310 -1.14 -2.68 -8.01
CA SER A 310 -0.37 -3.85 -8.44
C SER A 310 0.18 -4.66 -7.25
N GLY A 311 0.59 -3.99 -6.17
CA GLY A 311 1.02 -4.66 -4.94
C GLY A 311 -0.12 -5.43 -4.27
N GLY A 312 -1.32 -4.86 -4.16
CA GLY A 312 -2.50 -5.53 -3.63
C GLY A 312 -2.84 -6.80 -4.39
N GLU A 313 -2.87 -6.70 -5.71
CA GLU A 313 -3.12 -7.84 -6.57
C GLU A 313 -2.07 -8.96 -6.42
N ILE A 314 -0.77 -8.61 -6.28
CA ILE A 314 0.30 -9.59 -6.02
C ILE A 314 0.11 -10.27 -4.67
N ARG A 315 -0.29 -9.51 -3.63
CA ARG A 315 -0.51 -10.08 -2.30
C ARG A 315 -1.66 -11.06 -2.29
N ASP A 316 -2.76 -10.72 -2.95
CA ASP A 316 -3.89 -11.62 -3.12
C ASP A 316 -3.48 -12.93 -3.81
N GLU A 317 -2.71 -12.83 -4.92
CA GLU A 317 -2.16 -14.03 -5.55
C GLU A 317 -1.30 -14.84 -4.57
N GLY A 318 -0.35 -14.20 -3.88
CA GLY A 318 0.57 -14.87 -2.96
C GLY A 318 -0.11 -15.55 -1.79
N ALA A 319 -1.24 -15.02 -1.33
CA ALA A 319 -2.01 -15.49 -0.18
C ALA A 319 -3.06 -16.56 -0.51
N VAL A 320 -3.18 -16.99 -1.78
CA VAL A 320 -4.15 -18.04 -2.13
C VAL A 320 -3.79 -19.37 -1.47
N GLY A 321 -4.79 -20.01 -0.87
CA GLY A 321 -4.66 -21.30 -0.24
C GLY A 321 -3.66 -21.28 0.92
N ARG A 322 -2.59 -22.07 0.78
CA ARG A 322 -1.47 -22.12 1.74
C ARG A 322 -0.19 -21.52 1.18
N GLY A 323 -0.34 -20.57 0.27
CA GLY A 323 0.73 -19.89 -0.43
C GLY A 323 0.94 -20.35 -1.87
N SER A 324 1.11 -19.40 -2.74
CA SER A 324 1.25 -19.59 -4.18
C SER A 324 2.40 -18.74 -4.74
N LYS A 325 2.58 -18.75 -6.07
CA LYS A 325 3.64 -18.01 -6.75
C LYS A 325 3.09 -17.11 -7.86
N PRO A 326 3.02 -15.79 -7.67
CA PRO A 326 2.74 -14.81 -8.72
C PRO A 326 3.74 -14.90 -9.88
N LYS A 327 3.26 -14.86 -11.12
CA LYS A 327 4.10 -15.09 -12.33
C LYS A 327 4.13 -13.91 -13.29
N ALA A 328 2.99 -13.31 -13.59
CA ALA A 328 2.92 -12.19 -14.51
C ALA A 328 1.72 -11.30 -14.18
N GLY A 329 1.87 -10.01 -14.40
CA GLY A 329 0.87 -9.01 -14.13
C GLY A 329 0.39 -8.26 -15.36
N LEU A 330 -0.68 -7.51 -15.19
CA LEU A 330 -1.21 -6.53 -16.13
C LEU A 330 -1.72 -5.28 -15.39
N THR A 331 -1.79 -4.17 -16.11
CA THR A 331 -2.50 -2.97 -15.65
C THR A 331 -3.35 -2.40 -16.78
N GLY A 332 -4.57 -1.97 -16.45
CA GLY A 332 -5.50 -1.38 -17.42
C GLY A 332 -6.12 -0.10 -16.87
N PHE A 333 -6.37 0.86 -17.78
CA PHE A 333 -6.92 2.16 -17.41
C PHE A 333 -8.06 2.57 -18.30
N THR A 334 -9.16 3.03 -17.72
CA THR A 334 -10.26 3.73 -18.42
C THR A 334 -10.41 5.10 -17.79
N VAL A 335 -10.34 6.15 -18.62
CA VAL A 335 -10.36 7.56 -18.19
C VAL A 335 -11.30 8.39 -19.07
N SER A 336 -11.62 9.61 -18.66
CA SER A 336 -12.24 10.63 -19.48
C SER A 336 -11.31 11.11 -20.60
N ASN A 337 -11.77 12.01 -21.47
CA ASN A 337 -10.97 12.57 -22.56
C ASN A 337 -9.69 13.23 -22.04
N LEU A 338 -8.59 13.02 -22.77
CA LEU A 338 -7.26 13.43 -22.32
C LEU A 338 -7.07 14.94 -22.33
N ASN A 339 -7.75 15.65 -23.20
CA ASN A 339 -7.60 17.10 -23.39
C ASN A 339 -6.12 17.50 -23.48
N ILE A 340 -5.36 16.83 -24.36
CA ILE A 340 -3.92 17.04 -24.51
C ILE A 340 -3.67 18.51 -24.87
N PRO A 341 -2.85 19.26 -24.09
CA PRO A 341 -2.52 20.65 -24.40
C PRO A 341 -1.96 20.80 -25.82
N GLU A 342 -2.40 21.82 -26.53
CA GLU A 342 -1.98 22.13 -27.91
C GLU A 342 -2.36 21.06 -28.96
N PHE A 343 -3.08 19.99 -28.57
CA PHE A 343 -3.53 18.94 -29.48
C PHE A 343 -5.00 18.54 -29.22
N PRO A 344 -5.96 19.49 -29.20
CA PRO A 344 -7.36 19.18 -28.94
C PRO A 344 -7.94 18.30 -30.06
N GLN A 345 -8.75 17.32 -29.67
CA GLN A 345 -9.45 16.45 -30.62
C GLN A 345 -10.85 17.00 -30.95
N PRO A 346 -11.39 16.76 -32.17
CA PRO A 346 -12.70 17.31 -32.58
C PRO A 346 -13.88 16.90 -31.68
N TRP A 347 -13.77 15.80 -30.96
CA TRP A 347 -14.83 15.28 -30.07
C TRP A 347 -14.64 15.70 -28.60
N GLU A 348 -13.53 16.34 -28.27
CA GLU A 348 -13.25 16.79 -26.89
C GLU A 348 -13.95 18.12 -26.62
N THR A 349 -14.79 18.12 -25.60
CA THR A 349 -15.43 19.33 -25.08
C THR A 349 -15.19 19.37 -23.57
N PRO A 350 -14.20 20.12 -23.11
CA PRO A 350 -13.91 20.21 -21.67
C PRO A 350 -15.10 20.78 -20.91
N TYR A 351 -15.51 20.12 -19.82
CA TYR A 351 -16.61 20.54 -18.94
C TYR A 351 -16.19 20.59 -17.44
N GLY A 352 -14.87 20.51 -17.20
CA GLY A 352 -14.30 20.52 -15.87
C GLY A 352 -14.16 19.13 -15.26
N LYS A 353 -13.57 19.09 -14.08
CA LYS A 353 -13.40 17.90 -13.24
C LYS A 353 -13.37 18.32 -11.77
N PRO A 354 -13.57 17.41 -10.82
CA PRO A 354 -13.33 17.69 -9.39
C PRO A 354 -11.88 18.12 -9.15
N ASP A 355 -11.67 19.15 -8.34
CA ASP A 355 -10.33 19.76 -8.14
C ASP A 355 -9.29 18.78 -7.60
N ARG A 356 -9.70 17.86 -6.72
CA ARG A 356 -8.82 16.88 -6.07
C ARG A 356 -8.43 15.69 -6.94
N ILE A 357 -9.18 15.42 -7.99
CA ILE A 357 -8.88 14.36 -8.96
C ILE A 357 -7.92 14.92 -9.99
N VAL A 358 -6.83 14.18 -10.27
CA VAL A 358 -5.90 14.56 -11.33
C VAL A 358 -6.53 14.48 -12.72
N SER A 359 -5.89 15.04 -13.73
CA SER A 359 -6.39 14.95 -15.10
C SER A 359 -6.30 13.53 -15.67
N ALA A 360 -7.14 13.22 -16.65
CA ALA A 360 -7.03 11.96 -17.41
C ALA A 360 -5.65 11.79 -18.06
N LEU A 361 -5.02 12.88 -18.47
CA LEU A 361 -3.67 12.88 -19.03
C LEU A 361 -2.62 12.50 -17.99
N ASP A 362 -2.72 13.01 -16.76
CA ASP A 362 -1.81 12.64 -15.67
C ASP A 362 -1.94 11.16 -15.33
N VAL A 363 -3.17 10.61 -15.29
CA VAL A 363 -3.39 9.16 -15.11
C VAL A 363 -2.73 8.37 -16.25
N MET A 364 -2.86 8.82 -17.49
CA MET A 364 -2.24 8.16 -18.65
C MET A 364 -0.71 8.13 -18.55
N ILE A 365 -0.11 9.21 -18.07
CA ILE A 365 1.35 9.36 -18.00
C ILE A 365 1.92 8.56 -16.80
N ASP A 366 1.35 8.75 -15.62
CA ASP A 366 1.95 8.27 -14.37
C ASP A 366 1.39 6.91 -13.91
N GLY A 367 0.13 6.60 -14.20
CA GLY A 367 -0.50 5.35 -13.77
C GLY A 367 0.22 4.09 -14.30
N PRO A 368 0.42 3.95 -15.63
CA PRO A 368 1.15 2.80 -16.18
C PRO A 368 2.59 2.69 -15.66
N LEU A 369 3.25 3.83 -15.40
CA LEU A 369 4.60 3.85 -14.84
C LEU A 369 4.60 3.33 -13.40
N GLY A 370 3.59 3.69 -12.59
CA GLY A 370 3.46 3.20 -11.21
C GLY A 370 3.29 1.69 -11.14
N GLY A 371 2.36 1.14 -11.90
CA GLY A 371 2.14 -0.31 -11.98
C GLY A 371 3.36 -1.08 -12.50
N ALA A 372 4.00 -0.57 -13.55
CA ALA A 372 5.20 -1.17 -14.11
C ALA A 372 6.38 -1.12 -13.13
N ALA A 373 6.56 -0.01 -12.41
CA ALA A 373 7.64 0.17 -11.43
C ALA A 373 7.51 -0.85 -10.29
N PHE A 374 6.29 -1.04 -9.76
CA PHE A 374 6.04 -2.02 -8.70
C PHE A 374 6.40 -3.43 -9.17
N ASN A 375 5.82 -3.86 -10.28
CA ASN A 375 6.07 -5.19 -10.84
C ASN A 375 7.56 -5.42 -11.11
N ASN A 376 8.27 -4.42 -11.66
CA ASN A 376 9.69 -4.51 -11.97
C ASN A 376 10.57 -4.65 -10.72
N GLU A 377 10.32 -3.89 -9.67
CA GLU A 377 11.07 -3.97 -8.41
C GLU A 377 10.75 -5.27 -7.64
N PHE A 378 9.48 -5.68 -7.63
CA PHE A 378 9.08 -7.00 -7.10
C PHE A 378 9.74 -8.15 -7.86
N GLY A 379 9.99 -8.00 -9.15
CA GLY A 379 10.63 -9.01 -10.02
C GLY A 379 9.63 -9.91 -10.75
N ARG A 380 8.46 -9.35 -11.11
CA ARG A 380 7.42 -9.99 -11.93
C ARG A 380 7.24 -9.19 -13.22
N PRO A 381 7.15 -9.82 -14.42
CA PRO A 381 6.86 -9.10 -15.65
C PRO A 381 5.43 -8.53 -15.63
N ASN A 382 5.27 -7.29 -16.06
CA ASN A 382 3.98 -6.67 -16.35
C ASN A 382 3.74 -6.75 -17.87
N LEU A 383 3.02 -7.78 -18.33
CA LEU A 383 3.01 -8.20 -19.74
C LEU A 383 1.88 -7.59 -20.56
N CYS A 384 0.73 -7.40 -19.97
CA CYS A 384 -0.49 -7.02 -20.65
C CYS A 384 -1.08 -5.76 -20.04
N GLY A 385 -2.08 -5.22 -20.71
CA GLY A 385 -2.85 -4.10 -20.22
C GLY A 385 -3.60 -3.40 -21.33
N TYR A 386 -4.30 -2.35 -20.97
CA TYR A 386 -4.99 -1.48 -21.93
C TYR A 386 -5.02 -0.05 -21.40
N PHE A 387 -5.24 0.89 -22.32
CA PHE A 387 -5.61 2.26 -22.01
C PHE A 387 -6.79 2.67 -22.87
N ARG A 388 -7.87 3.17 -22.24
CA ARG A 388 -9.10 3.58 -22.94
C ARG A 388 -9.58 4.93 -22.45
N VAL A 389 -10.10 5.70 -23.40
CA VAL A 389 -10.74 6.99 -23.18
C VAL A 389 -12.21 6.85 -23.51
N PHE A 390 -13.09 7.36 -22.64
CA PHE A 390 -14.53 7.34 -22.91
C PHE A 390 -15.24 8.52 -22.27
N GLU A 391 -15.98 9.25 -23.08
CA GLU A 391 -17.01 10.19 -22.67
C GLU A 391 -18.18 10.15 -23.67
N MET A 392 -19.37 10.32 -23.18
CA MET A 392 -20.57 10.44 -24.03
C MET A 392 -21.63 11.31 -23.38
N ASP A 393 -22.48 11.92 -24.20
CA ASP A 393 -23.72 12.54 -23.76
C ASP A 393 -24.84 11.50 -23.82
N HIS A 394 -25.56 11.32 -22.73
CA HIS A 394 -26.70 10.41 -22.63
C HIS A 394 -27.86 11.11 -21.92
N GLU A 395 -28.99 11.27 -22.57
CA GLU A 395 -30.20 11.91 -22.04
C GLU A 395 -29.95 13.30 -21.40
N GLY A 396 -29.03 14.08 -21.97
CA GLY A 396 -28.67 15.41 -21.47
C GLY A 396 -27.65 15.42 -20.32
N GLU A 397 -27.15 14.27 -19.91
CA GLU A 397 -26.07 14.14 -18.94
C GLU A 397 -24.76 13.73 -19.60
N ARG A 398 -23.68 14.42 -19.26
CA ARG A 398 -22.32 14.04 -19.66
C ARG A 398 -21.81 12.90 -18.79
N ARG A 399 -21.47 11.79 -19.40
CA ARG A 399 -20.92 10.59 -18.76
C ARG A 399 -19.45 10.41 -19.12
N GLY A 400 -18.62 10.09 -18.13
CA GLY A 400 -17.18 9.86 -18.31
C GLY A 400 -16.53 9.27 -17.05
N TYR A 401 -15.21 9.15 -17.08
CA TYR A 401 -14.43 8.53 -16.02
C TYR A 401 -13.38 9.50 -15.44
N HIS A 402 -13.85 10.58 -14.79
CA HIS A 402 -12.94 11.45 -14.02
C HIS A 402 -12.29 10.71 -12.85
N LYS A 403 -13.09 9.96 -12.08
CA LYS A 403 -12.56 8.88 -11.24
C LYS A 403 -12.25 7.72 -12.18
N PRO A 404 -10.97 7.43 -12.44
CA PRO A 404 -10.61 6.41 -13.42
C PRO A 404 -11.04 5.02 -12.96
N ILE A 405 -11.19 4.10 -13.91
CA ILE A 405 -11.06 2.68 -13.59
C ILE A 405 -9.60 2.33 -13.77
N MET A 406 -8.93 1.91 -12.71
CA MET A 406 -7.60 1.30 -12.75
C MET A 406 -7.75 -0.17 -12.39
N ILE A 407 -7.34 -1.04 -13.29
CA ILE A 407 -7.33 -2.48 -13.09
C ILE A 407 -5.89 -2.94 -12.89
N ALA A 408 -5.64 -3.64 -11.80
CA ALA A 408 -4.48 -4.47 -11.60
C ALA A 408 -4.90 -5.93 -11.69
N GLY A 409 -4.12 -6.75 -12.37
CA GLY A 409 -4.42 -8.17 -12.50
C GLY A 409 -3.17 -8.98 -12.82
N GLY A 410 -3.30 -10.28 -12.71
CA GLY A 410 -2.22 -11.19 -12.99
C GLY A 410 -2.63 -12.65 -12.90
N TYR A 411 -1.65 -13.49 -13.12
CA TYR A 411 -1.79 -14.91 -12.91
C TYR A 411 -0.53 -15.51 -12.28
N GLY A 412 -0.76 -16.58 -11.53
CA GLY A 412 0.29 -17.30 -10.82
C GLY A 412 0.09 -18.81 -10.89
N ASN A 413 0.88 -19.51 -10.10
CA ASN A 413 0.82 -20.96 -9.99
C ASN A 413 0.64 -21.39 -8.54
N ILE A 414 -0.13 -22.46 -8.35
CA ILE A 414 -0.32 -23.09 -7.05
C ILE A 414 -0.23 -24.62 -7.18
N ARG A 415 0.28 -25.30 -6.15
CA ARG A 415 0.25 -26.74 -6.03
C ARG A 415 -1.13 -27.23 -5.63
N THR A 416 -1.52 -28.40 -6.10
CA THR A 416 -2.84 -28.98 -5.79
C THR A 416 -3.06 -29.13 -4.28
N GLU A 417 -2.04 -29.58 -3.55
CA GLU A 417 -2.11 -29.76 -2.09
C GLU A 417 -2.16 -28.45 -1.27
N HIS A 418 -1.99 -27.30 -1.94
CA HIS A 418 -2.03 -26.00 -1.28
C HIS A 418 -3.24 -25.14 -1.68
N VAL A 419 -4.13 -25.62 -2.54
CA VAL A 419 -5.31 -24.86 -3.00
C VAL A 419 -6.28 -24.60 -1.86
N GLU A 420 -6.48 -25.60 -0.99
CA GLU A 420 -7.37 -25.48 0.16
C GLU A 420 -6.62 -24.95 1.38
N GLN A 421 -7.26 -24.04 2.08
CA GLN A 421 -6.84 -23.55 3.40
C GLN A 421 -7.29 -24.57 4.46
N PHE A 422 -6.58 -24.62 5.58
CA PHE A 422 -6.93 -25.50 6.67
C PHE A 422 -7.48 -24.71 7.86
N GLU A 423 -8.57 -25.19 8.43
CA GLU A 423 -8.91 -24.81 9.80
C GLU A 423 -7.74 -25.12 10.74
N PHE A 424 -7.54 -24.31 11.74
CA PHE A 424 -6.44 -24.48 12.67
C PHE A 424 -6.90 -24.49 14.12
N ASP A 425 -6.18 -25.23 14.96
CA ASP A 425 -6.51 -25.41 16.35
C ASP A 425 -6.19 -24.19 17.24
N ALA A 426 -6.89 -24.08 18.35
CA ALA A 426 -6.58 -23.12 19.40
C ALA A 426 -5.13 -23.31 19.89
N GLY A 427 -4.39 -22.20 20.02
CA GLY A 427 -2.97 -22.21 20.38
C GLY A 427 -2.03 -22.00 19.21
N CYS A 428 -2.52 -22.05 17.95
CA CYS A 428 -1.76 -21.58 16.79
C CYS A 428 -1.28 -20.15 17.00
N LYS A 429 -0.09 -19.85 16.50
CA LYS A 429 0.49 -18.51 16.54
C LYS A 429 -0.02 -17.68 15.37
N LEU A 430 -0.50 -16.49 15.69
CA LEU A 430 -0.95 -15.51 14.72
C LEU A 430 0.21 -14.54 14.46
N ILE A 431 0.69 -14.55 13.22
CA ILE A 431 1.93 -13.89 12.83
C ILE A 431 1.63 -12.85 11.77
N VAL A 432 2.27 -11.68 11.87
CA VAL A 432 2.40 -10.74 10.77
C VAL A 432 3.82 -10.82 10.20
N ILE A 433 3.94 -10.85 8.87
CA ILE A 433 5.23 -10.71 8.18
C ILE A 433 5.22 -9.48 7.27
N GLY A 434 6.40 -8.93 7.02
CA GLY A 434 6.60 -7.83 6.08
C GLY A 434 6.89 -6.49 6.72
N GLY A 435 6.41 -5.42 6.11
CA GLY A 435 6.69 -4.05 6.50
C GLY A 435 6.09 -3.66 7.86
N SER A 436 6.71 -2.69 8.50
CA SER A 436 6.22 -2.12 9.75
C SER A 436 4.96 -1.28 9.55
N ALA A 437 4.18 -1.10 10.60
CA ALA A 437 3.08 -0.15 10.63
C ALA A 437 3.60 1.29 10.41
N MET A 438 2.90 2.06 9.60
CA MET A 438 3.14 3.48 9.33
C MET A 438 1.80 4.19 9.18
N LEU A 439 1.75 5.50 9.42
CA LEU A 439 0.53 6.28 9.25
C LEU A 439 0.28 6.62 7.78
N ILE A 440 -0.06 5.59 7.00
CA ILE A 440 -0.44 5.67 5.59
C ILE A 440 -1.65 4.78 5.33
N GLY A 441 -2.50 5.18 4.38
CA GLY A 441 -3.70 4.43 3.99
C GLY A 441 -4.77 4.32 5.07
N LEU A 442 -4.74 5.13 6.11
CA LEU A 442 -5.74 5.08 7.17
C LEU A 442 -7.12 5.46 6.63
N GLY A 443 -8.11 4.56 6.81
CA GLY A 443 -9.46 4.77 6.32
C GLY A 443 -9.64 4.59 4.81
N GLY A 444 -8.69 3.98 4.08
CA GLY A 444 -8.72 3.80 2.63
C GLY A 444 -9.95 3.04 2.14
N GLY A 445 -10.33 1.96 2.81
CA GLY A 445 -11.53 1.18 2.50
C GLY A 445 -12.82 2.01 2.61
N ALA A 446 -12.96 2.82 3.66
CA ALA A 446 -14.09 3.73 3.83
C ALA A 446 -14.08 4.86 2.77
N ALA A 447 -12.91 5.48 2.54
CA ALA A 447 -12.77 6.56 1.55
C ALA A 447 -13.08 6.08 0.11
N SER A 448 -12.69 4.86 -0.25
CA SER A 448 -12.97 4.29 -1.58
C SER A 448 -14.46 4.06 -1.82
N SER A 449 -15.24 3.86 -0.74
CA SER A 449 -16.69 3.64 -0.78
C SER A 449 -17.51 4.93 -0.92
N MET A 450 -16.90 6.10 -0.73
CA MET A 450 -17.57 7.39 -0.85
C MET A 450 -17.61 7.92 -2.29
N SER A 451 -18.61 8.76 -2.56
CA SER A 451 -18.64 9.53 -3.82
C SER A 451 -17.46 10.50 -3.86
N SER A 452 -16.84 10.64 -5.04
CA SER A 452 -15.71 11.54 -5.23
C SER A 452 -16.04 12.98 -4.84
N GLY A 453 -15.18 13.60 -4.03
CA GLY A 453 -15.33 15.00 -3.62
C GLY A 453 -16.19 15.24 -2.35
N VAL A 454 -16.68 14.20 -1.70
CA VAL A 454 -17.48 14.30 -0.46
C VAL A 454 -16.59 14.35 0.78
N SER A 455 -15.48 13.62 0.80
CA SER A 455 -14.54 13.59 1.93
C SER A 455 -13.71 14.87 2.04
N ALA A 456 -13.12 15.12 3.21
CA ALA A 456 -12.14 16.19 3.38
C ALA A 456 -10.85 15.89 2.60
N GLU A 457 -10.20 16.93 2.06
CA GLU A 457 -9.00 16.78 1.23
C GLU A 457 -7.86 16.03 1.94
N ASP A 458 -7.66 16.29 3.23
CA ASP A 458 -6.63 15.64 4.02
C ASP A 458 -6.90 14.14 4.20
N LEU A 459 -8.16 13.73 4.31
CA LEU A 459 -8.56 12.32 4.38
C LEU A 459 -8.35 11.61 3.04
N ASP A 460 -8.63 12.26 1.91
CA ASP A 460 -8.37 11.68 0.58
C ASP A 460 -6.88 11.37 0.39
N PHE A 461 -6.00 12.31 0.75
CA PHE A 461 -4.56 12.08 0.66
C PHE A 461 -4.04 11.05 1.67
N ALA A 462 -4.58 11.04 2.90
CA ALA A 462 -4.23 10.07 3.93
C ALA A 462 -4.60 8.64 3.54
N SER A 463 -5.65 8.46 2.74
CA SER A 463 -6.14 7.16 2.28
C SER A 463 -5.25 6.51 1.20
N VAL A 464 -4.37 7.27 0.55
CA VAL A 464 -3.48 6.74 -0.49
C VAL A 464 -2.25 6.12 0.16
N GLN A 465 -2.05 4.83 -0.12
CA GLN A 465 -0.89 4.07 0.37
C GLN A 465 0.40 4.45 -0.38
N ARG A 466 1.54 4.00 0.14
CA ARG A 466 2.86 4.14 -0.49
C ARG A 466 3.51 2.77 -0.61
N GLN A 467 4.17 2.53 -1.72
CA GLN A 467 4.68 1.23 -2.13
C GLN A 467 6.07 0.91 -1.57
N ASN A 468 6.30 -0.37 -1.24
CA ASN A 468 7.60 -0.94 -0.91
C ASN A 468 7.75 -2.34 -1.55
N PRO A 469 7.90 -2.42 -2.90
CA PRO A 469 7.87 -3.70 -3.63
C PRO A 469 8.96 -4.68 -3.20
N GLU A 470 10.09 -4.18 -2.72
CA GLU A 470 11.19 -5.02 -2.21
C GLU A 470 10.81 -5.74 -0.92
N MET A 471 10.05 -5.09 -0.04
CA MET A 471 9.54 -5.74 1.16
C MET A 471 8.52 -6.83 0.80
N GLU A 472 7.63 -6.56 -0.14
CA GLU A 472 6.67 -7.56 -0.62
C GLU A 472 7.37 -8.74 -1.28
N ARG A 473 8.48 -8.49 -1.99
CA ARG A 473 9.32 -9.57 -2.51
C ARG A 473 9.92 -10.44 -1.41
N ARG A 474 10.37 -9.86 -0.30
CA ARG A 474 10.86 -10.64 0.86
C ARG A 474 9.77 -11.54 1.44
N CYS A 475 8.55 -11.01 1.58
CA CYS A 475 7.39 -11.80 2.01
C CYS A 475 7.14 -12.96 1.06
N GLN A 476 7.16 -12.71 -0.25
CA GLN A 476 6.96 -13.74 -1.26
C GLN A 476 8.06 -14.82 -1.22
N GLU A 477 9.31 -14.45 -0.95
CA GLU A 477 10.38 -15.44 -0.77
C GLU A 477 10.14 -16.35 0.45
N VAL A 478 9.58 -15.82 1.53
CA VAL A 478 9.16 -16.64 2.68
C VAL A 478 8.04 -17.60 2.27
N ILE A 479 7.01 -17.10 1.58
CA ILE A 479 5.90 -17.93 1.08
C ILE A 479 6.42 -18.99 0.12
N ASP A 480 7.32 -18.63 -0.81
CA ASP A 480 7.94 -19.55 -1.76
C ASP A 480 8.71 -20.68 -1.04
N GLN A 481 9.49 -20.38 -0.01
CA GLN A 481 10.19 -21.40 0.77
C GLN A 481 9.22 -22.31 1.54
N CYS A 482 8.09 -21.77 2.02
CA CYS A 482 7.09 -22.54 2.73
C CYS A 482 6.38 -23.54 1.80
N TRP A 483 5.83 -23.10 0.66
CA TRP A 483 5.13 -24.04 -0.25
C TRP A 483 6.08 -25.06 -0.91
N GLN A 484 7.39 -24.74 -1.07
CA GLN A 484 8.39 -25.67 -1.57
C GLN A 484 8.60 -26.90 -0.65
N LEU A 485 8.27 -26.79 0.63
CA LEU A 485 8.30 -27.89 1.57
C LEU A 485 7.19 -28.94 1.35
N GLY A 486 6.25 -28.70 0.43
CA GLY A 486 5.14 -29.61 0.14
C GLY A 486 4.28 -29.86 1.37
N ASN A 487 4.07 -31.12 1.74
CA ASN A 487 3.28 -31.47 2.91
C ASN A 487 3.83 -30.96 4.25
N LEU A 488 5.10 -30.54 4.29
CA LEU A 488 5.73 -29.93 5.46
C LEU A 488 5.63 -28.39 5.47
N ASN A 489 4.81 -27.81 4.60
CA ASN A 489 4.54 -26.38 4.58
C ASN A 489 4.06 -25.92 5.98
N PRO A 490 4.79 -25.01 6.67
CA PRO A 490 4.43 -24.58 8.02
C PRO A 490 3.18 -23.70 8.06
N ILE A 491 2.78 -23.11 6.93
CA ILE A 491 1.60 -22.25 6.84
C ILE A 491 0.34 -23.11 6.89
N ALA A 492 -0.48 -22.95 7.94
CA ALA A 492 -1.80 -23.55 8.01
C ALA A 492 -2.82 -22.69 7.25
N PHE A 493 -2.78 -21.40 7.46
CA PHE A 493 -3.64 -20.39 6.84
C PHE A 493 -2.85 -19.10 6.58
N ILE A 494 -3.11 -18.43 5.49
CA ILE A 494 -2.51 -17.14 5.14
C ILE A 494 -3.58 -16.20 4.59
N HIS A 495 -3.47 -14.91 4.93
CA HIS A 495 -4.26 -13.84 4.35
C HIS A 495 -3.37 -12.63 4.08
N ASP A 496 -3.65 -11.88 3.02
CA ASP A 496 -2.95 -10.61 2.75
C ASP A 496 -3.44 -9.50 3.70
N VAL A 497 -2.69 -8.41 3.78
CA VAL A 497 -3.10 -7.20 4.49
C VAL A 497 -3.41 -6.11 3.46
N GLY A 498 -4.69 -5.92 3.22
CA GLY A 498 -5.24 -4.93 2.31
C GLY A 498 -6.02 -3.82 3.02
N ALA A 499 -7.22 -3.52 2.52
CA ALA A 499 -8.12 -2.53 3.09
C ALA A 499 -8.46 -2.84 4.56
N GLY A 500 -8.45 -1.81 5.40
CA GLY A 500 -8.66 -1.93 6.85
C GLY A 500 -7.44 -2.42 7.62
N GLY A 501 -6.34 -2.77 6.94
CA GLY A 501 -5.11 -3.18 7.59
C GLY A 501 -5.27 -4.46 8.43
N LEU A 502 -4.54 -4.53 9.54
CA LEU A 502 -4.61 -5.68 10.44
C LEU A 502 -5.97 -5.84 11.10
N SER A 503 -6.76 -4.73 11.21
CA SER A 503 -8.10 -4.75 11.81
C SER A 503 -9.12 -5.55 10.98
N ASN A 504 -8.81 -5.83 9.72
CA ASN A 504 -9.60 -6.67 8.83
C ASN A 504 -8.93 -8.05 8.64
N ALA A 505 -7.65 -8.06 8.29
CA ALA A 505 -6.92 -9.28 7.95
C ALA A 505 -6.88 -10.34 9.07
N PHE A 506 -6.61 -9.95 10.33
CA PHE A 506 -6.59 -10.91 11.42
C PHE A 506 -7.96 -11.46 11.81
N PRO A 507 -9.04 -10.64 11.91
CA PRO A 507 -10.38 -11.18 12.13
C PRO A 507 -10.85 -12.13 11.02
N GLU A 508 -10.55 -11.84 9.76
CA GLU A 508 -10.85 -12.75 8.64
C GLU A 508 -10.07 -14.05 8.78
N LEU A 509 -8.76 -13.98 8.99
CA LEU A 509 -7.91 -15.15 9.20
C LEU A 509 -8.44 -16.09 10.29
N VAL A 510 -8.81 -15.57 11.47
CA VAL A 510 -9.27 -16.41 12.58
C VAL A 510 -10.69 -16.91 12.38
N LYS A 511 -11.57 -16.11 11.77
CA LYS A 511 -12.95 -16.50 11.44
C LYS A 511 -12.95 -17.67 10.45
N ASP A 512 -12.22 -17.55 9.36
CA ASP A 512 -12.19 -18.54 8.29
C ASP A 512 -11.37 -19.77 8.71
N GLY A 513 -10.41 -19.61 9.62
CA GLY A 513 -9.72 -20.70 10.30
C GLY A 513 -10.51 -21.40 11.43
N GLY A 514 -11.80 -21.03 11.64
CA GLY A 514 -12.68 -21.67 12.62
C GLY A 514 -12.41 -21.28 14.09
N CYS A 515 -11.66 -20.22 14.34
CA CYS A 515 -11.23 -19.81 15.67
C CYS A 515 -11.60 -18.35 16.01
N GLY A 516 -11.34 -17.95 17.25
CA GLY A 516 -11.23 -16.56 17.67
C GLY A 516 -9.75 -16.18 17.84
N GLY A 517 -9.48 -14.88 18.04
CA GLY A 517 -8.10 -14.38 18.21
C GLY A 517 -7.94 -13.48 19.43
N LYS A 518 -6.73 -13.52 20.01
CA LYS A 518 -6.28 -12.58 21.02
C LYS A 518 -4.98 -11.95 20.52
N PHE A 519 -4.97 -10.63 20.40
CA PHE A 519 -3.89 -9.89 19.75
C PHE A 519 -3.19 -8.95 20.73
N GLU A 520 -1.86 -8.92 20.70
CA GLU A 520 -1.04 -7.96 21.44
C GLU A 520 -0.48 -6.91 20.46
N LEU A 521 -1.12 -5.75 20.40
CA LEU A 521 -0.78 -4.68 19.45
C LEU A 521 0.64 -4.14 19.63
N ARG A 522 1.21 -4.23 20.86
CA ARG A 522 2.58 -3.79 21.13
C ARG A 522 3.65 -4.65 20.45
N ASN A 523 3.29 -5.85 20.01
CA ASN A 523 4.19 -6.73 19.27
C ASN A 523 4.23 -6.41 17.77
N ILE A 524 3.31 -5.58 17.25
CA ILE A 524 3.28 -5.19 15.85
C ILE A 524 4.47 -4.29 15.55
N PRO A 525 5.34 -4.63 14.58
CA PRO A 525 6.43 -3.77 14.16
C PRO A 525 5.90 -2.40 13.72
N ASN A 526 6.51 -1.33 14.21
CA ASN A 526 6.06 0.03 14.02
C ASN A 526 7.23 0.96 13.74
N ASP A 527 7.21 1.64 12.60
CA ASP A 527 8.24 2.60 12.15
C ASP A 527 7.89 4.05 12.52
N GLU A 528 6.81 4.27 13.28
CA GLU A 528 6.34 5.59 13.70
C GLU A 528 5.84 5.55 15.15
N SER A 529 6.73 5.84 16.09
CA SER A 529 6.51 5.68 17.53
C SER A 529 5.31 6.45 18.09
N SER A 530 4.86 7.50 17.40
CA SER A 530 3.71 8.33 17.80
C SER A 530 2.33 7.71 17.52
N MET A 531 2.27 6.58 16.81
CA MET A 531 1.00 5.98 16.39
C MET A 531 0.14 5.57 17.58
N SER A 532 -1.16 5.90 17.50
CA SER A 532 -2.18 5.42 18.43
C SER A 532 -2.51 3.94 18.18
N PRO A 533 -3.17 3.25 19.11
CA PRO A 533 -3.70 1.91 18.87
C PRO A 533 -4.57 1.80 17.61
N LEU A 534 -5.42 2.81 17.35
CA LEU A 534 -6.19 2.92 16.10
C LEU A 534 -5.27 2.94 14.89
N ALA A 535 -4.27 3.80 14.89
CA ALA A 535 -3.34 3.93 13.78
C ALA A 535 -2.53 2.65 13.55
N ILE A 536 -2.08 1.95 14.61
CA ILE A 536 -1.35 0.66 14.50
C ILE A 536 -2.25 -0.44 13.93
N TRP A 537 -3.51 -0.51 14.36
CA TRP A 537 -4.42 -1.61 14.02
C TRP A 537 -5.09 -1.44 12.66
N CYS A 538 -5.46 -0.19 12.30
CA CYS A 538 -6.28 0.12 11.13
C CYS A 538 -5.51 0.76 9.96
N ASN A 539 -4.18 0.96 10.06
CA ASN A 539 -3.41 1.48 8.92
C ASN A 539 -3.30 0.46 7.80
N GLU A 540 -3.31 0.95 6.58
CA GLU A 540 -3.14 0.14 5.38
C GLU A 540 -1.71 0.25 4.83
N ALA A 541 -0.70 0.30 5.72
CA ALA A 541 0.68 0.10 5.31
C ALA A 541 0.77 -1.26 4.63
N GLN A 542 1.22 -1.25 3.39
CA GLN A 542 1.18 -2.40 2.52
C GLN A 542 2.35 -3.36 2.75
N GLU A 543 2.47 -4.36 1.89
CA GLU A 543 3.55 -5.35 1.89
C GLU A 543 3.60 -6.16 3.18
N ARG A 544 2.40 -6.57 3.66
CA ARG A 544 2.23 -7.42 4.84
C ARG A 544 1.29 -8.58 4.55
N TYR A 545 1.52 -9.68 5.26
CA TYR A 545 0.61 -10.83 5.31
C TYR A 545 0.41 -11.24 6.76
N VAL A 546 -0.75 -11.84 7.04
CA VAL A 546 -1.03 -12.49 8.32
C VAL A 546 -1.13 -14.00 8.12
N MET A 547 -0.64 -14.77 9.09
CA MET A 547 -0.55 -16.23 8.98
C MET A 547 -0.89 -16.90 10.30
N ALA A 548 -1.47 -18.10 10.20
CA ALA A 548 -1.59 -19.03 11.32
C ALA A 548 -0.51 -20.12 11.16
N ILE A 549 0.32 -20.27 12.19
CA ILE A 549 1.40 -21.26 12.24
C ILE A 549 1.24 -22.08 13.53
N SER A 550 1.25 -23.40 13.41
CA SER A 550 1.19 -24.27 14.58
C SER A 550 2.48 -24.16 15.43
N PRO A 551 2.39 -24.32 16.76
CA PRO A 551 3.53 -24.12 17.66
C PRO A 551 4.76 -24.96 17.30
N GLU A 552 4.57 -26.18 16.82
CA GLU A 552 5.66 -27.09 16.41
C GLU A 552 6.40 -26.64 15.15
N ASN A 553 5.76 -25.81 14.30
CA ASN A 553 6.33 -25.32 13.03
C ASN A 553 6.98 -23.94 13.16
N ILE A 554 6.87 -23.26 14.30
CA ILE A 554 7.40 -21.90 14.52
C ILE A 554 8.90 -21.83 14.23
N ALA A 555 9.70 -22.76 14.76
CA ALA A 555 11.14 -22.72 14.57
C ALA A 555 11.58 -22.83 13.09
N VAL A 556 10.85 -23.62 12.30
CA VAL A 556 11.09 -23.74 10.85
C VAL A 556 10.73 -22.45 10.15
N PHE A 557 9.58 -21.87 10.48
CA PHE A 557 9.09 -20.62 9.90
C PHE A 557 10.02 -19.45 10.21
N GLU A 558 10.45 -19.30 11.47
CA GLU A 558 11.39 -18.26 11.90
C GLU A 558 12.73 -18.36 11.16
N ALA A 559 13.26 -19.59 10.99
CA ALA A 559 14.50 -19.81 10.25
C ALA A 559 14.37 -19.37 8.77
N ILE A 560 13.20 -19.58 8.15
CA ILE A 560 12.90 -19.09 6.81
C ILE A 560 12.86 -17.55 6.78
N CYS A 561 12.12 -16.92 7.69
CA CYS A 561 12.04 -15.45 7.77
C CYS A 561 13.43 -14.81 7.97
N GLN A 562 14.25 -15.37 8.85
CA GLN A 562 15.61 -14.88 9.09
C GLN A 562 16.49 -15.01 7.85
N ARG A 563 16.42 -16.12 7.15
CA ARG A 563 17.17 -16.36 5.92
C ARG A 563 16.80 -15.35 4.83
N GLU A 564 15.50 -15.11 4.62
CA GLU A 564 14.99 -14.18 3.60
C GLU A 564 15.03 -12.71 4.07
N ARG A 565 15.47 -12.48 5.31
CA ARG A 565 15.51 -11.14 5.94
C ARG A 565 14.13 -10.46 5.91
N CYS A 566 13.08 -11.26 6.02
CA CYS A 566 11.72 -10.76 6.10
C CYS A 566 11.38 -10.52 7.57
N PRO A 567 11.02 -9.29 7.95
CA PRO A 567 10.54 -9.01 9.30
C PRO A 567 9.27 -9.81 9.60
N TYR A 568 9.16 -10.27 10.83
CA TYR A 568 7.96 -10.96 11.31
C TYR A 568 7.74 -10.67 12.80
N ALA A 569 6.50 -10.81 13.24
CA ALA A 569 6.17 -10.75 14.67
C ALA A 569 5.02 -11.70 15.00
N ILE A 570 5.13 -12.36 16.16
CA ILE A 570 4.03 -13.12 16.76
C ILE A 570 3.15 -12.11 17.50
N VAL A 571 1.94 -11.92 16.97
CA VAL A 571 0.98 -10.92 17.46
C VAL A 571 -0.09 -11.56 18.32
N GLY A 572 -0.36 -12.85 18.13
CA GLY A 572 -1.41 -13.53 18.88
C GLY A 572 -1.27 -15.03 18.95
#